data_c8c5604abf3059f9f4dc8ca40aa25dd4
#
_entry.id   c8c5604abf3059f9f4dc8ca40aa25dd4
#
_cell.length_a   1.000
_cell.length_b   1.000
_cell.length_c   1.000
_cell.angle_alpha   90.00
_cell.angle_beta   90.00
_cell.angle_gamma   90.00
#
_symmetry.space_group_name_H-M   'P 1'
#
loop_
_entity.id
_entity.type
_entity.pdbx_description
1 polymer ?
#
loop_
_entity_poly.entity_id
_entity_poly.type
_entity_poly.pdbx_seq_one_letter_code
_entity_poly.pdbx_strand_id
1 'polypeptide(L)'
;MLISGLIGCLIGFAAGLTFIMVVGLCFAYWVAIITDSGSLNAGLVSAARAEEAGRTMALYSFVGLSMGFLAPLAVGAVLDITGGGIAGWGLAFATLGLVAMSGAVWLKLFRSNKEG
;
A
#
# COMPACT_ATOMS: atom_id res chain seq x y z
N MET A 1 2.88 -6.66 3.08
CA MET A 1 1.67 -6.30 2.32
C MET A 1 0.36 -6.59 3.06
N LEU A 2 0.11 -7.81 3.56
CA LEU A 2 -1.13 -8.10 4.30
C LEU A 2 -1.21 -7.33 5.63
N ILE A 3 -0.11 -7.24 6.34
CA ILE A 3 -0.02 -6.54 7.63
C ILE A 3 -0.19 -5.03 7.44
N SER A 4 0.49 -4.45 6.46
CA SER A 4 0.37 -3.02 6.14
C SER A 4 -1.05 -2.65 5.68
N GLY A 5 -1.68 -3.50 4.85
CA GLY A 5 -3.07 -3.31 4.44
C GLY A 5 -4.05 -3.39 5.61
N LEU A 6 -3.86 -4.33 6.52
CA LEU A 6 -4.72 -4.50 7.71
C LEU A 6 -4.59 -3.30 8.67
N ILE A 7 -3.37 -2.85 8.92
CA ILE A 7 -3.12 -1.66 9.76
C ILE A 7 -3.72 -0.42 9.10
N GLY A 8 -3.61 -0.26 7.77
CA GLY A 8 -4.22 0.83 7.03
C GLY A 8 -5.75 0.87 7.18
N CYS A 9 -6.43 -0.28 7.12
CA CYS A 9 -7.87 -0.36 7.39
C CYS A 9 -8.21 0.03 8.83
N LEU A 10 -7.41 -0.39 9.81
CA LEU A 10 -7.63 -0.07 11.23
C LEU A 10 -7.48 1.43 11.52
N ILE A 11 -6.53 2.10 10.87
CA ILE A 11 -6.31 3.55 11.05
C ILE A 11 -7.56 4.34 10.65
N GLY A 12 -8.25 3.93 9.58
CA GLY A 12 -9.47 4.59 9.13
C GLY A 12 -10.59 4.61 10.17
N PHE A 13 -10.67 3.59 11.01
CA PHE A 13 -11.66 3.48 12.10
C PHE A 13 -11.14 3.98 13.46
N ALA A 14 -9.87 4.32 13.55
CA ALA A 14 -9.21 4.75 14.78
C ALA A 14 -9.47 6.22 15.15
N ALA A 15 -10.26 6.95 14.38
CA ALA A 15 -10.54 8.38 14.59
C ALA A 15 -11.24 8.70 15.93
N GLY A 16 -11.77 7.69 16.63
CA GLY A 16 -12.31 7.80 17.99
C GLY A 16 -11.32 7.46 19.12
N LEU A 17 -10.09 7.08 18.79
CA LEU A 17 -9.05 6.71 19.76
C LEU A 17 -8.25 7.91 20.23
N THR A 18 -7.58 7.76 21.37
CA THR A 18 -6.69 8.78 21.91
C THR A 18 -5.58 9.12 20.89
N PHE A 19 -5.24 10.41 20.76
CA PHE A 19 -4.24 10.93 19.82
C PHE A 19 -2.93 10.12 19.79
N ILE A 20 -2.44 9.72 20.95
CA ILE A 20 -1.20 8.91 21.08
C ILE A 20 -1.35 7.54 20.42
N MET A 21 -2.51 6.90 20.51
CA MET A 21 -2.77 5.62 19.84
C MET A 21 -2.79 5.76 18.32
N VAL A 22 -3.40 6.82 17.81
CA VAL A 22 -3.42 7.10 16.37
C VAL A 22 -2.00 7.34 15.84
N VAL A 23 -1.20 8.13 16.54
CA VAL A 23 0.21 8.36 16.18
C VAL A 23 1.03 7.06 16.21
N GLY A 24 0.82 6.22 17.22
CA GLY A 24 1.48 4.92 17.31
C GLY A 24 1.11 4.00 16.14
N LEU A 25 -0.18 3.95 15.77
CA LEU A 25 -0.66 3.18 14.61
C LEU A 25 -0.09 3.70 13.29
N CYS A 26 -0.03 5.03 13.11
CA CYS A 26 0.56 5.63 11.93
C CYS A 26 2.06 5.30 11.82
N PHE A 27 2.77 5.33 12.94
CA PHE A 27 4.19 4.96 12.96
C PHE A 27 4.40 3.47 12.62
N ALA A 28 3.61 2.58 13.22
CA ALA A 28 3.64 1.15 12.90
C ALA A 28 3.31 0.88 11.43
N TYR A 29 2.34 1.59 10.88
CA TYR A 29 1.98 1.52 9.46
C TYR A 29 3.14 1.97 8.57
N TRP A 30 3.80 3.06 8.91
CA TRP A 30 4.96 3.58 8.18
C TRP A 30 6.13 2.58 8.15
N VAL A 31 6.46 1.98 9.30
CA VAL A 31 7.48 0.93 9.39
C VAL A 31 7.10 -0.29 8.54
N ALA A 32 5.84 -0.73 8.58
CA ALA A 32 5.36 -1.85 7.79
C ALA A 32 5.50 -1.58 6.27
N ILE A 33 5.16 -0.38 5.81
CA ILE A 33 5.31 0.02 4.39
C ILE A 33 6.78 -0.01 3.96
N ILE A 34 7.69 0.53 4.77
CA ILE A 34 9.12 0.55 4.44
C ILE A 34 9.66 -0.88 4.33
N THR A 35 9.28 -1.74 5.24
CA THR A 35 9.71 -3.15 5.24
C THR A 35 9.17 -3.89 4.01
N ASP A 36 7.90 -3.68 3.67
CA ASP A 36 7.28 -4.25 2.48
C ASP A 36 7.95 -3.76 1.19
N SER A 37 8.25 -2.48 1.10
CA SER A 37 8.91 -1.88 -0.06
C SER A 37 10.34 -2.41 -0.24
N GLY A 38 11.08 -2.56 0.85
CA GLY A 38 12.44 -3.11 0.81
C GLY A 38 12.47 -4.55 0.30
N SER A 39 11.56 -5.40 0.77
CA SER A 39 11.46 -6.80 0.33
C SER A 39 11.05 -6.93 -1.14
N LEU A 40 10.15 -6.07 -1.61
CA LEU A 40 9.74 -6.03 -3.02
C LEU A 40 10.88 -5.58 -3.94
N ASN A 41 11.62 -4.54 -3.55
CA ASN A 41 12.77 -4.06 -4.30
C ASN A 41 13.86 -5.14 -4.39
N ALA A 42 14.19 -5.80 -3.29
CA ALA A 42 15.17 -6.88 -3.28
C ALA A 42 14.73 -8.07 -4.15
N GLY A 43 13.45 -8.45 -4.06
CA GLY A 43 12.88 -9.51 -4.90
C GLY A 43 12.90 -9.16 -6.39
N LEU A 44 12.62 -7.91 -6.74
CA LEU A 44 12.62 -7.45 -8.12
C LEU A 44 14.03 -7.45 -8.73
N VAL A 45 15.01 -6.95 -7.99
CA VAL A 45 16.41 -6.95 -8.42
C VAL A 45 16.96 -8.37 -8.58
N SER A 46 16.63 -9.27 -7.66
CA SER A 46 17.07 -10.67 -7.73
C SER A 46 16.42 -11.46 -8.87
N ALA A 47 15.23 -11.09 -9.30
CA ALA A 47 14.50 -11.71 -10.40
C ALA A 47 14.88 -11.16 -11.77
N ALA A 48 15.41 -9.93 -11.83
CA ALA A 48 15.81 -9.29 -13.07
C ALA A 48 17.16 -9.86 -13.57
N ARG A 49 17.31 -9.97 -14.91
CA ARG A 49 18.61 -10.25 -15.51
C ARG A 49 19.57 -9.09 -15.23
N ALA A 50 20.84 -9.38 -14.98
CA ALA A 50 21.84 -8.37 -14.65
C ALA A 50 21.92 -7.23 -15.67
N GLU A 51 21.71 -7.52 -16.96
CA GLU A 51 21.71 -6.57 -18.06
C GLU A 51 20.46 -5.69 -18.10
N GLU A 52 19.34 -6.15 -17.54
CA GLU A 52 18.03 -5.47 -17.56
C GLU A 52 17.61 -4.89 -16.19
N ALA A 53 18.42 -5.09 -15.17
CA ALA A 53 18.11 -4.68 -13.80
C ALA A 53 17.82 -3.18 -13.71
N GLY A 54 18.61 -2.35 -14.37
CA GLY A 54 18.42 -0.90 -14.42
C GLY A 54 17.09 -0.50 -15.07
N ARG A 55 16.74 -1.12 -16.19
CA ARG A 55 15.48 -0.86 -16.90
C ARG A 55 14.27 -1.30 -16.08
N THR A 56 14.36 -2.44 -15.43
CA THR A 56 13.32 -2.97 -14.56
C THR A 56 13.08 -2.06 -13.36
N MET A 57 14.15 -1.57 -12.72
CA MET A 57 14.06 -0.62 -11.61
C MET A 57 13.51 0.72 -12.04
N ALA A 58 13.88 1.22 -13.21
CA ALA A 58 13.32 2.47 -13.74
C ALA A 58 11.81 2.36 -13.97
N LEU A 59 11.35 1.25 -14.57
CA LEU A 59 9.93 1.00 -14.78
C LEU A 59 9.17 0.88 -13.46
N TYR A 60 9.71 0.16 -12.50
CA TYR A 60 9.13 0.02 -11.16
C TYR A 60 9.00 1.37 -10.46
N SER A 61 10.05 2.20 -10.51
CA SER A 61 10.03 3.54 -9.92
C SER A 61 9.04 4.46 -10.61
N PHE A 62 8.94 4.39 -11.94
CA PHE A 62 7.97 5.17 -12.70
C PHE A 62 6.52 4.82 -12.33
N VAL A 63 6.21 3.53 -12.27
CA VAL A 63 4.88 3.06 -11.85
C VAL A 63 4.59 3.45 -10.41
N GLY A 64 5.56 3.28 -9.50
CA GLY A 64 5.42 3.64 -8.09
C GLY A 64 5.17 5.13 -7.87
N LEU A 65 5.91 5.98 -8.56
CA LEU A 65 5.71 7.43 -8.53
C LEU A 65 4.35 7.83 -9.08
N SER A 66 3.93 7.23 -10.20
CA SER A 66 2.62 7.50 -10.80
C SER A 66 1.48 7.15 -9.84
N MET A 67 1.58 6.02 -9.14
CA MET A 67 0.61 5.62 -8.11
C MET A 67 0.65 6.56 -6.89
N GLY A 68 1.82 7.11 -6.55
CA GLY A 68 1.97 8.11 -5.50
C GLY A 68 1.18 9.40 -5.77
N PHE A 69 0.99 9.77 -7.03
CA PHE A 69 0.12 10.89 -7.41
C PHE A 69 -1.36 10.50 -7.47
N LEU A 70 -1.67 9.28 -7.90
CA LEU A 70 -3.06 8.82 -8.03
C LEU A 70 -3.71 8.54 -6.66
N ALA A 71 -2.94 8.09 -5.68
CA ALA A 71 -3.47 7.76 -4.35
C ALA A 71 -4.12 8.97 -3.63
N PRO A 72 -3.48 10.16 -3.54
CA PRO A 72 -4.12 11.34 -2.96
C PRO A 72 -5.37 11.79 -3.71
N LEU A 73 -5.37 11.66 -5.06
CA LEU A 73 -6.54 11.97 -5.88
C LEU A 73 -7.71 11.04 -5.56
N ALA A 74 -7.45 9.74 -5.43
CA ALA A 74 -8.47 8.76 -5.06
C ALA A 74 -9.04 9.03 -3.66
N VAL A 75 -8.17 9.34 -2.69
CA VAL A 75 -8.57 9.72 -1.32
C VAL A 75 -9.42 10.99 -1.34
N GLY A 76 -8.98 12.02 -2.07
CA GLY A 76 -9.74 13.27 -2.23
C GLY A 76 -11.12 13.02 -2.81
N ALA A 77 -11.23 12.24 -3.89
CA ALA A 77 -12.51 11.89 -4.50
C ALA A 77 -13.46 11.17 -3.54
N VAL A 78 -12.95 10.22 -2.75
CA VAL A 78 -13.75 9.51 -1.74
C VAL A 78 -14.24 10.48 -0.67
N LEU A 79 -13.40 11.39 -0.20
CA LEU A 79 -13.77 12.39 0.81
C LEU A 79 -14.79 13.38 0.28
N ASP A 80 -14.69 13.79 -0.98
CA ASP A 80 -15.66 14.69 -1.63
C ASP A 80 -17.04 14.03 -1.73
N ILE A 81 -17.10 12.77 -2.11
CA ILE A 81 -18.35 12.00 -2.24
C ILE A 81 -19.00 11.73 -0.87
N THR A 82 -18.19 11.46 0.15
CA THR A 82 -18.65 11.09 1.49
C THR A 82 -18.88 12.29 2.41
N GLY A 83 -18.57 13.51 1.95
CA GLY A 83 -18.74 14.74 2.70
C GLY A 83 -17.74 14.96 3.85
N GLY A 84 -16.63 14.21 3.85
CA GLY A 84 -15.64 14.26 4.93
C GLY A 84 -16.16 13.59 6.21
N GLY A 85 -15.58 13.75 7.32
CA GLY A 85 -15.98 13.13 8.57
C GLY A 85 -15.35 11.75 8.80
N ILE A 86 -15.65 11.16 9.96
CA ILE A 86 -15.00 9.91 10.42
C ILE A 86 -15.25 8.75 9.44
N ALA A 87 -16.46 8.65 8.91
CA ALA A 87 -16.84 7.60 7.95
C ALA A 87 -16.12 7.79 6.60
N GLY A 88 -15.98 9.03 6.12
CA GLY A 88 -15.26 9.33 4.87
C GLY A 88 -13.78 8.96 4.95
N TRP A 89 -13.13 9.33 6.03
CA TRP A 89 -11.73 8.93 6.28
C TRP A 89 -11.58 7.43 6.43
N GLY A 90 -12.51 6.75 7.14
CA GLY A 90 -12.53 5.30 7.26
C GLY A 90 -12.61 4.60 5.91
N LEU A 91 -13.50 5.05 5.03
CA LEU A 91 -13.66 4.51 3.68
C LEU A 91 -12.43 4.78 2.81
N ALA A 92 -11.85 5.98 2.88
CA ALA A 92 -10.66 6.33 2.11
C ALA A 92 -9.46 5.42 2.48
N PHE A 93 -9.21 5.22 3.76
CA PHE A 93 -8.15 4.31 4.21
C PHE A 93 -8.47 2.83 3.92
N ALA A 94 -9.73 2.42 4.03
CA ALA A 94 -10.15 1.07 3.70
C ALA A 94 -9.94 0.76 2.22
N THR A 95 -10.24 1.69 1.31
CA THR A 95 -10.00 1.50 -0.13
C THR A 95 -8.51 1.35 -0.44
N LEU A 96 -7.65 2.17 0.16
CA LEU A 96 -6.19 2.03 0.01
C LEU A 96 -5.68 0.70 0.57
N GLY A 97 -6.18 0.27 1.73
CA GLY A 97 -5.86 -1.01 2.34
C GLY A 97 -6.27 -2.19 1.46
N LEU A 98 -7.46 -2.16 0.88
CA LEU A 98 -7.94 -3.20 -0.04
C LEU A 98 -7.11 -3.28 -1.33
N VAL A 99 -6.73 -2.15 -1.90
CA VAL A 99 -5.84 -2.11 -3.07
C VAL A 99 -4.48 -2.72 -2.73
N ALA A 100 -3.90 -2.40 -1.57
CA ALA A 100 -2.63 -2.99 -1.12
C ALA A 100 -2.74 -4.50 -0.90
N MET A 101 -3.86 -4.97 -0.32
CA MET A 101 -4.12 -6.41 -0.12
C MET A 101 -4.33 -7.15 -1.43
N SER A 102 -4.99 -6.55 -2.43
CA SER A 102 -5.17 -7.16 -3.75
C SER A 102 -3.83 -7.45 -4.43
N GLY A 103 -2.84 -6.58 -4.28
CA GLY A 103 -1.48 -6.81 -4.77
C GLY A 103 -0.83 -8.06 -4.18
N ALA A 104 -1.03 -8.32 -2.89
CA ALA A 104 -0.52 -9.52 -2.23
C ALA A 104 -1.19 -10.82 -2.76
N VAL A 105 -2.49 -10.76 -3.05
CA VAL A 105 -3.24 -11.90 -3.63
C VAL A 105 -2.73 -12.19 -5.04
N TRP A 106 -2.55 -11.16 -5.88
CA TRP A 106 -2.01 -11.30 -7.23
C TRP A 106 -0.61 -11.93 -7.23
N LEU A 107 0.28 -11.47 -6.35
CA LEU A 107 1.63 -12.06 -6.21
C LEU A 107 1.56 -13.55 -5.83
N LYS A 108 0.66 -13.92 -4.93
CA LYS A 108 0.47 -15.30 -4.51
C LYS A 108 -0.05 -16.19 -5.64
N LEU A 109 -0.99 -15.69 -6.44
CA LEU A 109 -1.54 -16.39 -7.60
C LEU A 109 -0.48 -16.60 -8.70
N PHE A 110 0.33 -15.57 -8.97
CA PHE A 110 1.43 -15.69 -9.95
C PHE A 110 2.50 -16.69 -9.52
N ARG A 111 2.79 -16.75 -8.23
CA ARG A 111 3.77 -17.71 -7.68
C ARG A 111 3.23 -19.14 -7.77
N SER A 112 1.98 -19.37 -7.42
CA SER A 112 1.34 -20.70 -7.51
C SER A 112 1.31 -21.25 -8.94
N ASN A 113 1.17 -20.37 -9.94
CA ASN A 113 1.10 -20.77 -11.36
C ASN A 113 2.47 -21.11 -11.97
N LYS A 114 3.59 -20.81 -11.27
CA LYS A 114 4.95 -21.17 -11.69
C LYS A 114 5.44 -22.47 -11.08
N GLU A 115 4.80 -22.96 -10.04
CA GLU A 115 5.18 -24.18 -9.32
C GLU A 115 4.34 -25.42 -9.77
N GLY A 116 3.38 -25.25 -10.64
CA GLY A 116 2.57 -26.29 -11.30
C GLY A 116 2.91 -26.43 -12.76
#